data_1082fb5c1867bca816427974e9158172
#
_entry.id   1082fb5c1867bca816427974e9158172
#
_cell.length_a   1.000
_cell.length_b   1.000
_cell.length_c   1.000
_cell.angle_alpha   90.00
_cell.angle_beta   90.00
_cell.angle_gamma   90.00
#
_symmetry.space_group_name_H-M   'P 1'
#
loop_
_entity.id
_entity.type
_entity.pdbx_description
1 polymer ?
#
loop_
_entity_poly.entity_id
_entity_poly.type
_entity_poly.pdbx_seq_one_letter_code
_entity_poly.pdbx_strand_id
1 'polypeptide(L)'
;MKPLKALKGYIKNLAHFELHILLTQEDDVVVARCLDFSVSSHGDNEKEALASLSESLTDYLNYAIEKEAFNEIIDPDEKRFWEIYRTLEWQKEWMTFQKMAKSLTKENIREFAYA
;
A
#
# COMPACT_ATOMS: atom_id res chain seq x y z
N MET A 1 -1.33 14.06 12.06
CA MET A 1 -1.53 12.87 11.22
C MET A 1 -1.35 11.60 12.03
N LYS A 2 -2.32 10.71 11.99
CA LYS A 2 -2.26 9.43 12.69
C LYS A 2 -2.20 8.29 11.67
N PRO A 3 -1.14 7.46 11.67
CA PRO A 3 -1.08 6.30 10.80
C PRO A 3 -2.15 5.27 11.16
N LEU A 4 -2.83 4.72 10.16
CA LEU A 4 -3.87 3.70 10.35
C LEU A 4 -3.45 2.34 9.81
N LYS A 5 -3.21 2.23 8.51
CA LYS A 5 -2.91 0.96 7.85
C LYS A 5 -1.98 1.12 6.67
N ALA A 6 -1.16 0.10 6.45
CA ALA A 6 -0.42 -0.11 5.21
C ALA A 6 -1.10 -1.26 4.46
N LEU A 7 -1.56 -1.02 3.24
CA LEU A 7 -2.26 -1.99 2.41
C LEU A 7 -1.53 -2.18 1.09
N LYS A 8 -1.71 -3.35 0.50
CA LYS A 8 -1.27 -3.61 -0.88
C LYS A 8 -2.48 -3.50 -1.80
N GLY A 9 -2.30 -2.77 -2.90
CA GLY A 9 -3.30 -2.65 -3.95
C GLY A 9 -2.81 -3.32 -5.21
N TYR A 10 -3.74 -3.71 -6.07
CA TYR A 10 -3.44 -4.40 -7.31
C TYR A 10 -4.29 -3.84 -8.44
N ILE A 11 -3.68 -3.73 -9.60
CA ILE A 11 -4.43 -3.44 -10.82
C ILE A 11 -4.92 -4.77 -11.38
N LYS A 12 -6.21 -4.85 -11.72
CA LYS A 12 -6.80 -6.07 -12.27
C LYS A 12 -5.98 -6.57 -13.47
N ASN A 13 -5.66 -7.86 -13.48
CA ASN A 13 -4.84 -8.53 -14.49
C ASN A 13 -3.34 -8.17 -14.46
N LEU A 14 -2.90 -7.38 -13.47
CA LEU A 14 -1.50 -7.06 -13.23
C LEU A 14 -1.14 -7.32 -11.76
N ALA A 15 -1.54 -8.48 -11.24
CA ALA A 15 -1.44 -8.80 -9.82
C ALA A 15 -0.01 -8.84 -9.28
N HIS A 16 0.99 -9.03 -10.13
CA HIS A 16 2.40 -9.00 -9.73
C HIS A 16 2.95 -7.57 -9.62
N PHE A 17 2.18 -6.56 -10.01
CA PHE A 17 2.54 -5.16 -9.81
C PHE A 17 1.78 -4.64 -8.58
N GLU A 18 2.46 -4.64 -7.44
CA GLU A 18 1.86 -4.23 -6.18
C GLU A 18 1.91 -2.72 -6.00
N LEU A 19 0.78 -2.13 -5.61
CA LEU A 19 0.71 -0.74 -5.19
C LEU A 19 0.78 -0.67 -3.66
N HIS A 20 1.39 0.38 -3.14
CA HIS A 20 1.56 0.59 -1.71
C HIS A 20 0.61 1.69 -1.27
N ILE A 21 -0.42 1.32 -0.52
CA ILE A 21 -1.47 2.22 -0.09
C ILE A 21 -1.32 2.51 1.41
N LEU A 22 -1.19 3.78 1.75
CA LEU A 22 -1.11 4.23 3.13
C LEU A 22 -2.40 4.93 3.52
N LEU A 23 -3.03 4.46 4.59
CA LEU A 23 -4.19 5.11 5.20
C LEU A 23 -3.76 5.85 6.46
N THR A 24 -4.15 7.13 6.55
CA THR A 24 -3.88 7.97 7.71
C THR A 24 -5.14 8.72 8.12
N GLN A 25 -5.22 9.05 9.41
CA GLN A 25 -6.26 9.94 9.94
C GLN A 25 -5.68 11.34 10.00
N GLU A 26 -6.33 12.29 9.31
CA GLU A 26 -5.93 13.69 9.32
C GLU A 26 -7.15 14.54 9.70
N ASP A 27 -7.17 15.02 10.92
CA ASP A 27 -8.34 15.69 11.51
C ASP A 27 -9.56 14.78 11.45
N ASP A 28 -10.63 15.19 10.78
CA ASP A 28 -11.89 14.44 10.70
C ASP A 28 -11.98 13.53 9.47
N VAL A 29 -10.93 13.44 8.67
CA VAL A 29 -10.96 12.66 7.44
C VAL A 29 -9.92 11.57 7.43
N VAL A 30 -10.21 10.49 6.70
CA VAL A 30 -9.23 9.45 6.38
C VAL A 30 -8.65 9.78 5.02
N VAL A 31 -7.32 9.77 4.93
CA VAL A 31 -6.60 9.98 3.67
C VAL A 31 -6.04 8.65 3.20
N ALA A 32 -6.25 8.33 1.93
CA ALA A 32 -5.66 7.18 1.27
C ALA A 32 -4.63 7.68 0.25
N ARG A 33 -3.39 7.17 0.35
CA ARG A 33 -2.28 7.57 -0.53
C ARG A 33 -1.74 6.36 -1.27
N CYS A 34 -1.66 6.46 -2.59
CA CYS A 34 -0.90 5.52 -3.40
C CYS A 34 0.52 6.05 -3.51
N LEU A 35 1.45 5.43 -2.82
CA LEU A 35 2.82 5.94 -2.70
C LEU A 35 3.65 5.77 -3.98
N ASP A 36 3.23 4.88 -4.86
CA ASP A 36 3.94 4.62 -6.11
C ASP A 36 3.74 5.72 -7.16
N PHE A 37 2.61 6.41 -7.09
CA PHE A 37 2.22 7.44 -8.06
C PHE A 37 2.01 8.82 -7.44
N SER A 38 2.19 8.97 -6.14
CA SER A 38 1.91 10.21 -5.41
C SER A 38 0.46 10.69 -5.61
N VAL A 39 -0.48 9.77 -5.73
CA VAL A 39 -1.91 10.06 -5.84
C VAL A 39 -2.58 9.83 -4.50
N SER A 40 -3.36 10.79 -4.05
CA SER A 40 -4.08 10.67 -2.78
C SER A 40 -5.53 11.13 -2.91
N SER A 41 -6.37 10.64 -2.01
CA SER A 41 -7.75 11.03 -1.90
C SER A 41 -8.21 10.88 -0.45
N HIS A 42 -9.43 11.28 -0.14
CA HIS A 42 -9.93 11.24 1.23
C HIS A 42 -11.41 10.84 1.29
N GLY A 43 -11.85 10.50 2.48
CA GLY A 43 -13.24 10.19 2.78
C GLY A 43 -13.49 10.28 4.28
N ASP A 44 -14.73 10.07 4.69
CA ASP A 44 -15.12 10.13 6.11
C ASP A 44 -14.66 8.87 6.86
N ASN A 45 -14.39 7.79 6.14
CA ASN A 45 -13.91 6.53 6.69
C ASN A 45 -12.95 5.85 5.68
N GLU A 46 -12.37 4.72 6.08
CA GLU A 46 -11.42 4.00 5.24
C GLU A 46 -12.04 3.55 3.92
N LYS A 47 -13.26 3.03 3.95
CA LYS A 47 -13.96 2.54 2.76
C LYS A 47 -14.17 3.65 1.74
N GLU A 48 -14.63 4.80 2.18
CA GLU A 48 -14.85 5.96 1.32
C GLU A 48 -13.53 6.51 0.77
N ALA A 49 -12.50 6.58 1.60
CA ALA A 49 -11.19 7.05 1.19
C ALA A 49 -10.60 6.14 0.10
N LEU A 50 -10.73 4.81 0.24
CA LEU A 50 -10.25 3.86 -0.76
C LEU A 50 -11.06 3.92 -2.05
N ALA A 51 -12.39 4.09 -1.97
CA ALA A 51 -13.23 4.24 -3.15
C ALA A 51 -12.86 5.52 -3.91
N SER A 52 -12.65 6.61 -3.20
CA SER A 52 -12.22 7.88 -3.78
C SER A 52 -10.83 7.79 -4.40
N LEU A 53 -9.91 7.08 -3.73
CA LEU A 53 -8.59 6.83 -4.28
C LEU A 53 -8.66 6.03 -5.59
N SER A 54 -9.52 5.01 -5.64
CA SER A 54 -9.71 4.20 -6.85
C SER A 54 -10.16 5.05 -8.04
N GLU A 55 -11.05 6.00 -7.82
CA GLU A 55 -11.47 6.95 -8.86
C GLU A 55 -10.32 7.82 -9.32
N SER A 56 -9.56 8.37 -8.39
CA SER A 56 -8.39 9.21 -8.70
C SER A 56 -7.31 8.44 -9.45
N LEU A 57 -7.06 7.19 -9.07
CA LEU A 57 -6.11 6.33 -9.76
C LEU A 57 -6.58 5.99 -11.18
N THR A 58 -7.88 5.75 -11.35
CA THR A 58 -8.46 5.50 -12.66
C THR A 58 -8.24 6.68 -13.59
N ASP A 59 -8.51 7.89 -13.12
CA ASP A 59 -8.31 9.11 -13.90
C ASP A 59 -6.83 9.32 -14.25
N TYR A 60 -5.96 9.11 -13.28
CA TYR A 60 -4.51 9.22 -13.45
C TYR A 60 -3.98 8.25 -14.51
N LEU A 61 -4.37 6.99 -14.43
CA LEU A 61 -3.93 5.96 -15.37
C LEU A 61 -4.53 6.15 -16.76
N ASN A 62 -5.80 6.55 -16.84
CA ASN A 62 -6.44 6.87 -18.11
C ASN A 62 -5.72 8.03 -18.82
N TYR A 63 -5.36 9.05 -18.07
CA TYR A 63 -4.57 10.17 -18.60
C TYR A 63 -3.22 9.68 -19.15
N ALA A 64 -2.54 8.81 -18.42
CA ALA A 64 -1.27 8.25 -18.85
C ALA A 64 -1.39 7.45 -20.15
N ILE A 65 -2.49 6.68 -20.30
CA ILE A 65 -2.78 5.92 -21.51
C ILE A 65 -3.00 6.89 -22.70
N GLU A 66 -3.83 7.91 -22.52
CA GLU A 66 -4.14 8.89 -23.56
C GLU A 66 -2.91 9.67 -24.03
N LYS A 67 -2.00 9.97 -23.12
CA LYS A 67 -0.79 10.74 -23.41
C LYS A 67 0.42 9.87 -23.72
N GLU A 68 0.27 8.55 -23.71
CA GLU A 68 1.36 7.60 -23.89
C GLU A 68 2.54 7.88 -22.95
N ALA A 69 2.21 8.27 -21.70
CA ALA A 69 3.18 8.71 -20.70
C ALA A 69 3.51 7.62 -19.69
N PHE A 70 3.62 6.37 -20.13
CA PHE A 70 3.83 5.21 -19.23
C PHE A 70 5.12 5.29 -18.43
N ASN A 71 6.16 5.91 -18.97
CA ASN A 71 7.44 6.05 -18.30
C ASN A 71 7.44 7.15 -17.24
N GLU A 72 6.38 7.96 -17.19
CA GLU A 72 6.28 9.12 -16.33
C GLU A 72 5.29 8.93 -15.18
N ILE A 73 4.56 7.82 -15.15
CA ILE A 73 3.54 7.59 -14.13
C ILE A 73 4.11 7.19 -12.76
N ILE A 74 5.29 6.60 -12.74
CA ILE A 74 5.91 6.22 -11.48
C ILE A 74 6.55 7.47 -10.87
N ASP A 75 5.94 7.93 -9.78
CA ASP A 75 6.33 9.15 -9.09
C ASP A 75 6.24 8.88 -7.59
N PRO A 76 7.28 8.27 -6.99
CA PRO A 76 7.23 7.89 -5.59
C PRO A 76 6.94 9.07 -4.67
N ASP A 77 6.04 8.88 -3.74
CA ASP A 77 5.66 9.87 -2.75
C ASP A 77 6.83 10.21 -1.81
N GLU A 78 6.65 11.20 -0.97
CA GLU A 78 7.66 11.68 -0.04
C GLU A 78 8.17 10.54 0.86
N LYS A 79 9.45 10.58 1.16
CA LYS A 79 10.13 9.58 1.99
C LYS A 79 9.44 9.34 3.33
N ARG A 80 8.92 10.40 3.97
CA ARG A 80 8.22 10.29 5.26
C ARG A 80 7.02 9.34 5.21
N PHE A 81 6.28 9.33 4.10
CA PHE A 81 5.12 8.42 3.94
C PHE A 81 5.56 6.98 3.72
N TRP A 82 6.63 6.76 2.97
CA TRP A 82 7.22 5.45 2.80
C TRP A 82 7.74 4.88 4.11
N GLU A 83 8.36 5.71 4.95
CA GLU A 83 8.84 5.29 6.27
C GLU A 83 7.68 4.86 7.17
N ILE A 84 6.58 5.62 7.17
CA ILE A 84 5.37 5.25 7.92
C ILE A 84 4.82 3.93 7.40
N TYR A 85 4.72 3.77 6.08
CA TYR A 85 4.24 2.54 5.45
C TYR A 85 5.08 1.34 5.87
N ARG A 86 6.40 1.45 5.78
CA ARG A 86 7.32 0.37 6.15
C ARG A 86 7.20 -0.01 7.63
N THR A 87 7.03 0.95 8.50
CA THR A 87 6.84 0.70 9.93
C THR A 87 5.56 -0.10 10.19
N LEU A 88 4.45 0.30 9.57
CA LEU A 88 3.18 -0.40 9.71
C LEU A 88 3.24 -1.81 9.13
N GLU A 89 3.84 -1.96 7.97
CA GLU A 89 4.04 -3.25 7.32
C GLU A 89 4.86 -4.19 8.20
N TRP A 90 5.97 -3.67 8.73
CA TRP A 90 6.86 -4.43 9.61
C TRP A 90 6.15 -4.88 10.88
N GLN A 91 5.36 -3.99 11.50
CA GLN A 91 4.58 -4.34 12.69
C GLN A 91 3.60 -5.48 12.42
N LYS A 92 2.93 -5.44 11.27
CA LYS A 92 2.00 -6.49 10.86
C LYS A 92 2.70 -7.82 10.64
N GLU A 93 3.84 -7.81 9.96
CA GLU A 93 4.65 -9.00 9.72
C GLU A 93 5.18 -9.59 11.03
N TRP A 94 5.64 -8.73 11.94
CA TRP A 94 6.13 -9.16 13.24
C TRP A 94 5.04 -9.82 14.07
N MET A 95 3.84 -9.27 14.10
CA MET A 95 2.71 -9.85 14.78
C MET A 95 2.35 -11.24 14.21
N THR A 96 2.38 -11.37 12.90
CA THR A 96 2.15 -12.65 12.23
C THR A 96 3.23 -13.65 12.59
N PHE A 97 4.49 -13.25 12.59
CA PHE A 97 5.61 -14.09 12.99
C PHE A 97 5.46 -14.56 14.43
N GLN A 98 5.09 -13.68 15.35
CA GLN A 98 4.89 -14.06 16.76
C GLN A 98 3.83 -15.15 16.93
N LYS A 99 2.75 -15.10 16.16
CA LYS A 99 1.72 -16.13 16.18
C LYS A 99 2.24 -17.47 15.65
N MET A 100 3.08 -17.43 14.63
CA MET A 100 3.64 -18.62 14.00
C MET A 100 4.82 -19.22 14.76
N ALA A 101 5.54 -18.41 15.52
CA ALA A 101 6.74 -18.83 16.23
C ALA A 101 6.47 -19.99 17.23
N LYS A 102 5.28 -20.04 17.80
CA LYS A 102 4.88 -21.13 18.71
C LYS A 102 4.82 -22.50 18.03
N SER A 103 4.62 -22.51 16.72
CA SER A 103 4.56 -23.73 15.92
C SER A 103 5.92 -24.14 15.34
N LEU A 104 6.95 -23.33 15.58
CA LEU A 104 8.27 -23.57 15.03
C LEU A 104 8.96 -24.71 15.79
N THR A 105 9.35 -25.78 15.07
CA THR A 105 10.09 -26.91 15.60
C THR A 105 11.35 -27.12 14.79
N LYS A 106 12.28 -27.96 15.31
CA LYS A 106 13.50 -28.28 14.57
C LYS A 106 13.20 -28.95 13.23
N GLU A 107 12.10 -29.70 13.15
CA GLU A 107 11.72 -30.38 11.91
C GLU A 107 11.20 -29.41 10.85
N ASN A 108 10.65 -28.28 11.26
CA ASN A 108 10.19 -27.24 10.33
C ASN A 108 11.34 -26.45 9.71
N ILE A 109 12.50 -26.42 10.39
CA ILE A 109 13.67 -25.66 9.92
C ILE A 109 14.56 -26.60 9.09
N ARG A 110 14.06 -27.06 7.96
CA ARG A 110 14.80 -27.97 7.09
C ARG A 110 15.31 -27.30 5.81
N GLU A 111 14.49 -26.44 5.26
CA GLU A 111 14.79 -25.81 3.98
C GLU A 111 14.38 -24.34 3.96
N PHE A 112 15.17 -23.55 3.26
CA PHE A 112 14.88 -22.15 3.00
C PHE A 112 14.68 -21.96 1.50
N ALA A 113 13.63 -21.23 1.14
CA ALA A 113 13.37 -20.88 -0.25
C ALA A 113 13.65 -19.39 -0.48
N TYR A 114 14.24 -19.09 -1.62
CA TYR A 114 14.58 -17.71 -1.98
C TYR A 114 13.95 -17.39 -3.33
N ALA A 115 13.38 -16.19 -3.41
CA ALA A 115 12.75 -15.72 -4.64
C ALA A 115 13.41 -14.48 -5.18
#